data_51c9bf98c235296fd974a0d87725e4b3
#
_entry.id   51c9bf98c235296fd974a0d87725e4b3
#
_cell.length_a   1.000
_cell.length_b   1.000
_cell.length_c   1.000
_cell.angle_alpha   90.00
_cell.angle_beta   90.00
_cell.angle_gamma   90.00
#
_symmetry.space_group_name_H-M   'P 1'
#
loop_
_entity.id
_entity.type
_entity.pdbx_description
1 polymer ?
#
loop_
_entity_poly.entity_id
_entity_poly.type
_entity_poly.pdbx_seq_one_letter_code
_entity_poly.pdbx_strand_id
1 'polypeptide(L)'
;MLRPRYKKAILWVSFGLLLGLATGLAVHVGLEFRQSGDSGFPLEELKLRASASHGSDTFAMATGAADDDAEAVMMLDYLTGDLNCFVLNPRSLKFNAMFRTNVWKELPPTKGKRASYVMCTGRWNPLKGGEDGGRPAECVVYVADANTGNFAAYSFPWQAGANTNIGPAITVEVA
;
A
#
# COMPACT_ATOMS: atom_id res chain seq x y z
N MET A 1 -13.50 -16.57 -76.65
CA MET A 1 -13.93 -15.24 -76.13
C MET A 1 -15.06 -15.48 -75.10
N LEU A 2 -14.80 -15.25 -73.81
CA LEU A 2 -15.81 -15.37 -72.74
C LEU A 2 -16.86 -14.27 -72.84
N ARG A 3 -18.17 -14.63 -72.83
CA ARG A 3 -19.28 -13.68 -72.92
C ARG A 3 -19.21 -12.60 -71.82
N PRO A 4 -19.57 -11.34 -72.09
CA PRO A 4 -19.40 -10.22 -71.17
C PRO A 4 -20.11 -10.40 -69.82
N ARG A 5 -21.12 -11.25 -69.71
CA ARG A 5 -21.83 -11.59 -68.47
C ARG A 5 -20.97 -12.36 -67.46
N TYR A 6 -20.12 -13.25 -67.94
CA TYR A 6 -19.23 -14.02 -67.08
C TYR A 6 -18.07 -13.17 -66.52
N LYS A 7 -17.60 -12.18 -67.25
CA LYS A 7 -16.57 -11.26 -66.76
C LYS A 7 -17.03 -10.47 -65.53
N LYS A 8 -18.28 -10.02 -65.53
CA LYS A 8 -18.86 -9.31 -64.37
C LYS A 8 -19.06 -10.25 -63.18
N ALA A 9 -19.54 -11.49 -63.40
CA ALA A 9 -19.70 -12.45 -62.32
C ALA A 9 -18.38 -12.87 -61.69
N ILE A 10 -17.33 -13.10 -62.49
CA ILE A 10 -15.99 -13.41 -61.98
C ILE A 10 -15.43 -12.22 -61.15
N LEU A 11 -15.66 -10.99 -61.58
CA LEU A 11 -15.20 -9.79 -60.86
C LEU A 11 -15.89 -9.64 -59.52
N TRP A 12 -17.16 -9.94 -59.37
CA TRP A 12 -17.90 -9.91 -58.12
C TRP A 12 -17.49 -11.03 -57.20
N VAL A 13 -17.23 -12.22 -57.72
CA VAL A 13 -16.73 -13.35 -56.90
C VAL A 13 -15.33 -13.12 -56.40
N SER A 14 -14.43 -12.59 -57.24
CA SER A 14 -13.06 -12.26 -56.78
C SER A 14 -13.03 -11.11 -55.78
N PHE A 15 -13.91 -10.12 -55.92
CA PHE A 15 -14.04 -9.04 -54.93
C PHE A 15 -14.57 -9.55 -53.57
N GLY A 16 -15.56 -10.42 -53.57
CA GLY A 16 -16.08 -11.05 -52.37
C GLY A 16 -15.06 -11.94 -51.67
N LEU A 17 -14.25 -12.69 -52.43
CA LEU A 17 -13.17 -13.50 -51.89
C LEU A 17 -12.06 -12.66 -51.25
N LEU A 18 -11.71 -11.53 -51.87
CA LEU A 18 -10.70 -10.64 -51.35
C LEU A 18 -11.17 -9.92 -50.07
N LEU A 19 -12.43 -9.52 -50.03
CA LEU A 19 -13.03 -8.92 -48.83
C LEU A 19 -13.11 -9.93 -47.66
N GLY A 20 -13.48 -11.20 -47.94
CA GLY A 20 -13.51 -12.27 -46.97
C GLY A 20 -12.12 -12.60 -46.37
N LEU A 21 -11.08 -12.60 -47.23
CA LEU A 21 -9.70 -12.78 -46.79
C LEU A 21 -9.22 -11.63 -45.90
N ALA A 22 -9.55 -10.40 -46.30
CA ALA A 22 -9.15 -9.21 -45.51
C ALA A 22 -9.80 -9.15 -44.12
N THR A 23 -11.10 -9.51 -44.04
CA THR A 23 -11.82 -9.56 -42.76
C THR A 23 -11.33 -10.72 -41.88
N GLY A 24 -11.04 -11.88 -42.47
CA GLY A 24 -10.47 -13.03 -41.75
C GLY A 24 -9.11 -12.75 -41.17
N LEU A 25 -8.23 -12.09 -41.91
CA LEU A 25 -6.92 -11.65 -41.42
C LEU A 25 -7.03 -10.59 -40.30
N ALA A 26 -7.94 -9.64 -40.43
CA ALA A 26 -8.15 -8.62 -39.40
C ALA A 26 -8.64 -9.21 -38.07
N VAL A 27 -9.51 -10.22 -38.12
CA VAL A 27 -9.98 -10.94 -36.92
C VAL A 27 -8.84 -11.77 -36.30
N HIS A 28 -8.04 -12.45 -37.12
CA HIS A 28 -6.92 -13.26 -36.62
C HIS A 28 -5.86 -12.39 -35.94
N VAL A 29 -5.45 -11.29 -36.56
CA VAL A 29 -4.51 -10.33 -35.98
C VAL A 29 -5.10 -9.69 -34.73
N GLY A 30 -6.38 -9.33 -34.72
CA GLY A 30 -7.05 -8.77 -33.54
C GLY A 30 -7.11 -9.72 -32.35
N LEU A 31 -7.24 -11.03 -32.59
CA LEU A 31 -7.20 -12.06 -31.55
C LEU A 31 -5.79 -12.26 -31.00
N GLU A 32 -4.75 -12.21 -31.83
CA GLU A 32 -3.36 -12.31 -31.38
C GLU A 32 -2.93 -11.07 -30.60
N PHE A 33 -3.34 -9.86 -31.00
CA PHE A 33 -3.11 -8.64 -30.21
C PHE A 33 -3.83 -8.66 -28.86
N ARG A 34 -4.98 -9.33 -28.76
CA ARG A 34 -5.70 -9.47 -27.49
C ARG A 34 -5.03 -10.51 -26.57
N GLN A 35 -4.36 -11.50 -27.14
CA GLN A 35 -3.62 -12.52 -26.39
C GLN A 35 -2.22 -12.04 -25.98
N SER A 36 -1.61 -11.12 -26.76
CA SER A 36 -0.31 -10.53 -26.42
C SER A 36 -0.41 -9.35 -25.42
N GLY A 37 -1.64 -8.89 -25.11
CA GLY A 37 -1.92 -7.89 -24.07
C GLY A 37 -1.94 -8.44 -22.66
N ASP A 38 -1.87 -9.76 -22.50
CA ASP A 38 -1.71 -10.41 -21.19
C ASP A 38 -0.23 -10.64 -20.86
N SER A 39 0.57 -9.57 -20.91
CA SER A 39 1.68 -9.43 -20.00
C SER A 39 1.08 -9.21 -18.62
N GLY A 40 0.41 -10.24 -18.14
CA GLY A 40 -0.06 -10.33 -16.78
C GLY A 40 1.16 -10.16 -15.90
N PHE A 41 1.30 -9.00 -15.27
CA PHE A 41 1.96 -8.96 -13.98
C PHE A 41 1.37 -10.14 -13.20
N PRO A 42 2.17 -11.05 -12.68
CA PRO A 42 1.66 -12.16 -11.90
C PRO A 42 0.88 -11.57 -10.72
N LEU A 43 -0.46 -11.57 -10.84
CA LEU A 43 -1.36 -11.07 -9.80
C LEU A 43 -1.22 -11.86 -8.48
N GLU A 44 -0.53 -13.00 -8.53
CA GLU A 44 -0.20 -13.81 -7.36
C GLU A 44 0.75 -13.12 -6.36
N GLU A 45 1.52 -12.11 -6.78
CA GLU A 45 2.43 -11.38 -5.87
C GLU A 45 1.92 -9.99 -5.43
N LEU A 46 0.83 -9.49 -5.99
CA LEU A 46 0.17 -8.29 -5.49
C LEU A 46 -0.65 -8.64 -4.24
N LYS A 47 0.04 -8.91 -3.13
CA LYS A 47 -0.56 -8.81 -1.79
C LYS A 47 -0.91 -7.34 -1.58
N LEU A 48 -2.13 -6.95 -1.97
CA LEU A 48 -2.69 -5.64 -1.67
C LEU A 48 -2.85 -5.54 -0.15
N ARG A 49 -1.87 -4.95 0.51
CA ARG A 49 -1.94 -4.62 1.92
C ARG A 49 -2.53 -3.22 2.02
N ALA A 50 -3.79 -3.16 2.41
CA ALA A 50 -4.47 -1.90 2.66
C ALA A 50 -4.06 -1.39 4.05
N SER A 51 -3.54 -0.16 4.11
CA SER A 51 -3.44 0.61 5.34
C SER A 51 -4.68 1.48 5.46
N ALA A 52 -5.26 1.53 6.65
CA ALA A 52 -6.39 2.40 6.93
C ALA A 52 -5.99 3.41 8.01
N SER A 53 -6.48 4.64 7.88
CA SER A 53 -6.34 5.65 8.92
C SER A 53 -7.68 6.35 9.16
N HIS A 54 -7.99 6.62 10.41
CA HIS A 54 -9.16 7.37 10.83
C HIS A 54 -8.81 8.26 12.01
N GLY A 55 -9.37 9.45 12.07
CA GLY A 55 -9.15 10.40 13.15
C GLY A 55 -10.45 11.00 13.66
N SER A 56 -10.42 11.41 14.92
CA SER A 56 -11.45 12.21 15.58
C SER A 56 -10.81 13.48 16.15
N ASP A 57 -11.58 14.25 16.90
CA ASP A 57 -11.07 15.46 17.58
C ASP A 57 -10.08 15.15 18.72
N THR A 58 -10.02 13.91 19.20
CA THR A 58 -9.25 13.54 20.39
C THR A 58 -8.21 12.45 20.15
N PHE A 59 -8.39 11.64 19.10
CA PHE A 59 -7.44 10.60 18.76
C PHE A 59 -7.42 10.29 17.27
N ALA A 60 -6.34 9.69 16.80
CA ALA A 60 -6.26 9.04 15.49
C ALA A 60 -5.87 7.57 15.64
N MET A 61 -6.32 6.77 14.69
CA MET A 61 -5.99 5.35 14.57
C MET A 61 -5.57 5.02 13.14
N ALA A 62 -4.55 4.21 13.00
CA ALA A 62 -4.11 3.69 11.71
C ALA A 62 -3.63 2.25 11.86
N THR A 63 -3.59 1.52 10.75
CA THR A 63 -3.04 0.16 10.70
C THR A 63 -1.84 0.10 9.76
N GLY A 64 -0.96 -0.88 9.98
CA GLY A 64 0.20 -1.11 9.11
C GLY A 64 0.85 -2.46 9.38
N ALA A 65 1.58 -2.96 8.40
CA ALA A 65 2.24 -4.26 8.52
C ALA A 65 3.45 -4.19 9.47
N ALA A 66 3.48 -5.00 10.52
CA ALA A 66 4.70 -5.19 11.31
C ALA A 66 5.73 -6.02 10.53
N ASP A 67 5.26 -7.06 9.85
CA ASP A 67 5.99 -7.88 8.88
C ASP A 67 5.01 -8.48 7.85
N ASP A 68 5.45 -9.49 7.10
CA ASP A 68 4.61 -10.16 6.10
C ASP A 68 3.39 -10.87 6.69
N ASP A 69 3.44 -11.29 7.94
CA ASP A 69 2.42 -12.12 8.59
C ASP A 69 1.71 -11.41 9.76
N ALA A 70 2.21 -10.27 10.23
CA ALA A 70 1.68 -9.56 11.39
C ALA A 70 1.26 -8.12 11.06
N GLU A 71 0.11 -7.73 11.57
CA GLU A 71 -0.43 -6.38 11.45
C GLU A 71 -0.39 -5.67 12.80
N ALA A 72 -0.11 -4.37 12.74
CA ALA A 72 -0.09 -3.47 13.87
C ALA A 72 -1.24 -2.46 13.79
N VAL A 73 -1.78 -2.10 14.95
CA VAL A 73 -2.72 -0.99 15.14
C VAL A 73 -2.00 0.09 15.92
N MET A 74 -1.99 1.30 15.38
CA MET A 74 -1.41 2.49 15.99
C MET A 74 -2.53 3.43 16.44
N MET A 75 -2.40 3.95 17.65
CA MET A 75 -3.34 4.89 18.25
C MET A 75 -2.59 6.09 18.82
N LEU A 76 -2.93 7.27 18.37
CA LEU A 76 -2.40 8.53 18.86
C LEU A 76 -3.48 9.28 19.65
N ASP A 77 -3.24 9.50 20.92
CA ASP A 77 -4.06 10.35 21.78
C ASP A 77 -3.56 11.80 21.68
N TYR A 78 -4.42 12.72 21.22
CA TYR A 78 -4.06 14.14 21.07
C TYR A 78 -3.97 14.88 22.38
N LEU A 79 -4.64 14.37 23.44
CA LEU A 79 -4.66 15.03 24.75
C LEU A 79 -3.40 14.77 25.56
N THR A 80 -2.77 13.62 25.36
CA THR A 80 -1.56 13.21 26.07
C THR A 80 -0.32 13.17 25.19
N GLY A 81 -0.51 13.16 23.86
CA GLY A 81 0.55 12.97 22.88
C GLY A 81 1.05 11.52 22.79
N ASP A 82 0.39 10.58 23.44
CA ASP A 82 0.83 9.18 23.46
C ASP A 82 0.51 8.48 22.15
N LEU A 83 1.52 8.01 21.47
CA LEU A 83 1.43 7.11 20.33
C LEU A 83 1.68 5.67 20.81
N ASN A 84 0.64 4.86 20.79
CA ASN A 84 0.67 3.45 21.16
C ASN A 84 0.56 2.60 19.90
N CYS A 85 1.36 1.56 19.82
CA CYS A 85 1.33 0.56 18.75
C CYS A 85 1.10 -0.82 19.34
N PHE A 86 0.12 -1.54 18.85
CA PHE A 86 -0.23 -2.90 19.27
C PHE A 86 -0.09 -3.83 18.08
N VAL A 87 0.63 -4.94 18.25
CA VAL A 87 0.79 -5.93 17.17
C VAL A 87 -0.06 -7.16 17.45
N LEU A 88 -0.89 -7.52 16.48
CA LEU A 88 -1.73 -8.70 16.52
C LEU A 88 -0.89 -9.93 16.14
N ASN A 89 -0.81 -10.90 17.03
CA ASN A 89 -0.15 -12.16 16.73
C ASN A 89 -1.11 -13.09 15.95
N PRO A 90 -0.78 -13.48 14.71
CA PRO A 90 -1.65 -14.28 13.86
C PRO A 90 -1.90 -15.70 14.35
N ARG A 91 -1.02 -16.23 15.22
CA ARG A 91 -1.16 -17.58 15.77
C ARG A 91 -2.04 -17.63 17.02
N SER A 92 -1.88 -16.66 17.92
CA SER A 92 -2.64 -16.61 19.17
C SER A 92 -3.91 -15.80 19.05
N LEU A 93 -4.09 -15.03 17.99
CA LEU A 93 -5.19 -14.07 17.76
C LEU A 93 -5.33 -13.06 18.90
N LYS A 94 -4.20 -12.68 19.50
CA LYS A 94 -4.13 -11.73 20.61
C LYS A 94 -3.08 -10.66 20.33
N PHE A 95 -3.29 -9.48 20.88
CA PHE A 95 -2.22 -8.47 20.95
C PHE A 95 -1.20 -8.91 21.99
N ASN A 96 0.01 -9.21 21.54
CA ASN A 96 1.10 -9.70 22.39
C ASN A 96 2.34 -8.81 22.36
N ALA A 97 2.31 -7.74 21.61
CA ALA A 97 3.36 -6.73 21.60
C ALA A 97 2.77 -5.33 21.70
N MET A 98 3.42 -4.47 22.46
CA MET A 98 3.04 -3.09 22.66
C MET A 98 4.29 -2.21 22.63
N PHE A 99 4.25 -1.16 21.80
CA PHE A 99 5.29 -0.13 21.74
C PHE A 99 4.64 1.22 22.00
N ARG A 100 5.38 2.13 22.66
CA ARG A 100 4.86 3.44 23.03
C ARG A 100 5.93 4.51 22.88
N THR A 101 5.52 5.66 22.37
CA THR A 101 6.28 6.91 22.47
C THR A 101 5.34 8.07 22.73
N ASN A 102 5.89 9.25 23.03
CA ASN A 102 5.10 10.46 23.16
C ASN A 102 5.55 11.46 22.09
N VAL A 103 4.63 11.79 21.16
CA VAL A 103 4.91 12.66 20.01
C VAL A 103 5.18 14.10 20.39
N TRP A 104 4.82 14.55 21.60
CA TRP A 104 5.10 15.91 22.05
C TRP A 104 6.59 16.19 22.25
N LYS A 105 7.43 15.17 22.27
CA LYS A 105 8.90 15.34 22.28
C LYS A 105 9.38 16.01 21.00
N GLU A 106 8.84 15.59 19.87
CA GLU A 106 9.21 16.07 18.54
C GLU A 106 8.19 17.12 18.02
N LEU A 107 6.90 16.94 18.34
CA LEU A 107 5.78 17.74 17.87
C LEU A 107 4.98 18.31 19.07
N PRO A 108 5.57 19.20 19.88
CA PRO A 108 4.88 19.77 21.03
C PRO A 108 3.66 20.60 20.60
N PRO A 109 2.55 20.54 21.34
CA PRO A 109 1.37 21.32 21.02
C PRO A 109 1.67 22.82 21.05
N THR A 110 1.16 23.56 20.08
CA THR A 110 1.32 25.01 20.01
C THR A 110 0.63 25.67 21.17
N LYS A 111 1.36 26.55 21.90
CA LYS A 111 0.81 27.27 23.07
C LYS A 111 -0.46 28.02 22.70
N GLY A 112 -1.52 27.79 23.47
CA GLY A 112 -2.82 28.44 23.28
C GLY A 112 -3.68 27.84 22.15
N LYS A 113 -3.22 26.78 21.50
CA LYS A 113 -4.01 26.04 20.52
C LYS A 113 -4.25 24.61 21.02
N ARG A 114 -5.37 24.04 20.61
CA ARG A 114 -5.63 22.61 20.81
C ARG A 114 -4.68 21.80 19.92
N ALA A 115 -4.12 20.73 20.45
CA ALA A 115 -3.35 19.79 19.67
C ALA A 115 -4.23 19.21 18.55
N SER A 116 -3.72 19.23 17.33
CA SER A 116 -4.43 18.72 16.15
C SER A 116 -3.42 18.01 15.26
N TYR A 117 -3.57 16.70 15.12
CA TYR A 117 -2.63 15.88 14.37
C TYR A 117 -3.34 15.16 13.23
N VAL A 118 -2.60 14.92 12.17
CA VAL A 118 -2.96 14.00 11.09
C VAL A 118 -1.99 12.83 11.17
N MET A 119 -2.52 11.62 11.09
CA MET A 119 -1.72 10.39 11.16
C MET A 119 -2.03 9.49 9.95
N CYS A 120 -0.98 8.96 9.35
CA CYS A 120 -1.09 7.92 8.33
C CYS A 120 0.08 6.94 8.47
N THR A 121 -0.04 5.80 7.81
CA THR A 121 1.01 4.79 7.76
C THR A 121 1.49 4.60 6.34
N GLY A 122 2.77 4.27 6.21
CA GLY A 122 3.39 3.88 4.96
C GLY A 122 4.15 2.58 5.12
N ARG A 123 4.25 1.81 4.04
CA ARG A 123 5.13 0.64 4.02
C ARG A 123 6.54 1.08 3.65
N TRP A 124 7.52 0.53 4.35
CA TRP A 124 8.93 0.66 4.01
C TRP A 124 9.63 -0.67 4.21
N ASN A 125 10.82 -0.81 3.64
CA ASN A 125 11.65 -1.98 3.84
C ASN A 125 13.01 -1.53 4.38
N PRO A 126 13.22 -1.54 5.71
CA PRO A 126 14.48 -1.13 6.29
C PRO A 126 15.58 -2.13 5.90
N LEU A 127 16.62 -1.64 5.24
CA LEU A 127 17.75 -2.45 4.76
C LEU A 127 18.71 -2.86 5.88
N LYS A 128 18.65 -2.21 7.04
CA LYS A 128 19.52 -2.46 8.21
C LYS A 128 18.68 -2.51 9.47
N GLY A 129 19.11 -3.31 10.45
CA GLY A 129 18.58 -3.23 11.81
C GLY A 129 18.94 -1.88 12.44
N GLY A 130 18.12 -1.40 13.39
CA GLY A 130 18.41 -0.23 14.18
C GLY A 130 19.68 -0.43 15.04
N GLU A 131 20.21 0.66 15.59
CA GLU A 131 21.40 0.64 16.45
C GLU A 131 21.24 -0.30 17.67
N ASP A 132 20.01 -0.51 18.13
CA ASP A 132 19.66 -1.40 19.24
C ASP A 132 19.50 -2.89 18.83
N GLY A 133 19.90 -3.28 17.64
CA GLY A 133 19.96 -4.69 17.19
C GLY A 133 18.61 -5.30 16.77
N GLY A 134 17.51 -4.56 16.83
CA GLY A 134 16.20 -4.98 16.33
C GLY A 134 15.97 -4.52 14.88
N ARG A 135 15.37 -5.37 14.03
CA ARG A 135 14.89 -4.91 12.73
C ARG A 135 13.65 -4.03 12.95
N PRO A 136 13.58 -2.81 12.39
CA PRO A 136 12.34 -2.04 12.43
C PRO A 136 11.22 -2.78 11.72
N ALA A 137 9.97 -2.52 12.14
CA ALA A 137 8.79 -3.03 11.47
C ALA A 137 8.71 -2.53 10.01
N GLU A 138 7.96 -3.24 9.18
CA GLU A 138 7.78 -2.88 7.76
C GLU A 138 6.79 -1.72 7.55
N CYS A 139 6.38 -1.05 8.61
CA CYS A 139 5.58 0.17 8.53
C CYS A 139 6.24 1.34 9.26
N VAL A 140 5.99 2.52 8.71
CA VAL A 140 6.30 3.82 9.31
C VAL A 140 5.00 4.53 9.60
N VAL A 141 4.89 5.14 10.76
CA VAL A 141 3.80 6.02 11.16
C VAL A 141 4.24 7.47 10.96
N TYR A 142 3.55 8.20 10.12
CA TYR A 142 3.75 9.63 9.94
C TYR A 142 2.72 10.38 10.76
N VAL A 143 3.18 11.30 11.58
CA VAL A 143 2.34 12.20 12.36
C VAL A 143 2.71 13.63 11.99
N ALA A 144 1.75 14.43 11.57
CA ALA A 144 1.91 15.83 11.25
C ALA A 144 1.09 16.70 12.19
N ASP A 145 1.67 17.75 12.74
CA ASP A 145 0.95 18.77 13.47
C ASP A 145 0.25 19.73 12.50
N ALA A 146 -1.08 19.69 12.47
CA ALA A 146 -1.88 20.52 11.59
C ALA A 146 -1.82 22.01 11.91
N ASN A 147 -1.30 22.42 13.07
CA ASN A 147 -1.13 23.82 13.44
C ASN A 147 0.16 24.43 12.92
N THR A 148 1.22 23.63 12.80
CA THR A 148 2.57 24.10 12.43
C THR A 148 3.02 23.60 11.06
N GLY A 149 2.47 22.46 10.61
CA GLY A 149 2.92 21.74 9.41
C GLY A 149 4.16 20.88 9.62
N ASN A 150 4.76 20.89 10.82
CA ASN A 150 5.86 19.99 11.15
C ASN A 150 5.36 18.53 11.22
N PHE A 151 6.23 17.60 10.85
CA PHE A 151 5.89 16.18 10.96
C PHE A 151 7.06 15.36 11.48
N ALA A 152 6.73 14.20 12.04
CA ALA A 152 7.67 13.20 12.50
C ALA A 152 7.27 11.82 11.99
N ALA A 153 8.26 10.96 11.81
CA ALA A 153 8.08 9.57 11.40
C ALA A 153 8.52 8.64 12.53
N TYR A 154 7.69 7.64 12.81
CA TYR A 154 7.92 6.67 13.89
C TYR A 154 7.88 5.25 13.34
N SER A 155 8.70 4.39 13.89
CA SER A 155 8.63 2.95 13.70
C SER A 155 8.80 2.25 15.06
N PHE A 156 8.81 0.95 15.08
CA PHE A 156 9.05 0.16 16.29
C PHE A 156 9.92 -1.04 15.96
N PRO A 157 10.75 -1.50 16.90
CA PRO A 157 11.54 -2.71 16.71
C PRO A 157 10.61 -3.92 16.68
N TRP A 158 10.73 -4.75 15.65
CA TRP A 158 9.89 -5.92 15.50
C TRP A 158 10.72 -7.17 15.27
N GLN A 159 10.37 -8.22 16.02
CA GLN A 159 10.95 -9.54 15.86
C GLN A 159 9.82 -10.58 15.87
N ALA A 160 9.61 -11.22 14.73
CA ALA A 160 8.62 -12.29 14.61
C ALA A 160 8.94 -13.43 15.61
N GLY A 161 7.91 -13.92 16.31
CA GLY A 161 8.04 -15.03 17.25
C GLY A 161 8.51 -14.68 18.66
N ALA A 162 8.84 -13.44 18.97
CA ALA A 162 9.08 -13.02 20.34
C ALA A 162 7.77 -13.10 21.15
N ASN A 163 7.83 -13.71 22.33
CA ASN A 163 6.63 -13.95 23.14
C ASN A 163 6.05 -12.68 23.76
N THR A 164 6.86 -11.65 23.92
CA THR A 164 6.44 -10.33 24.45
C THR A 164 7.42 -9.28 23.92
N ASN A 165 6.94 -8.46 23.02
CA ASN A 165 7.66 -7.26 22.57
C ASN A 165 7.01 -6.06 23.27
N ILE A 166 7.61 -5.56 24.35
CA ILE A 166 7.19 -4.33 25.01
C ILE A 166 8.41 -3.39 25.01
N GLY A 167 8.26 -2.24 24.38
CA GLY A 167 9.37 -1.32 24.28
C GLY A 167 8.98 0.07 23.80
N PRO A 168 9.94 0.99 23.75
CA PRO A 168 9.74 2.30 23.13
C PRO A 168 9.59 2.15 21.61
N ALA A 169 8.74 2.99 21.03
CA ALA A 169 8.79 3.23 19.59
C ALA A 169 10.02 4.10 19.27
N ILE A 170 10.52 3.97 18.07
CA ILE A 170 11.73 4.66 17.61
C ILE A 170 11.29 5.84 16.75
N THR A 171 11.80 7.02 17.03
CA THR A 171 11.71 8.17 16.11
C THR A 171 12.64 7.90 14.94
N VAL A 172 12.10 7.94 13.72
CA VAL A 172 12.88 7.70 12.50
C VAL A 172 13.42 9.02 11.98
N GLU A 173 12.58 10.05 11.93
CA GLU A 173 12.95 11.39 11.46
C GLU A 173 11.92 12.42 11.94
N VAL A 174 12.39 13.66 12.09
CA VAL A 174 11.59 14.85 12.43
C VAL A 174 11.86 15.93 11.39
N ALA A 175 10.83 16.51 10.81
CA ALA A 175 10.92 17.60 9.84
C ALA A 175 9.83 18.67 10.04
#